data_1b40c462ba2685732864e2478aa77fa4
#
_entry.id   1b40c462ba2685732864e2478aa77fa4
#
_cell.length_a   1.000
_cell.length_b   1.000
_cell.length_c   1.000
_cell.angle_alpha   90.00
_cell.angle_beta   90.00
_cell.angle_gamma   90.00
#
_symmetry.space_group_name_H-M   'P 1'
#
loop_
_entity.id
_entity.type
_entity.pdbx_description
1 polymer ?
#
loop_
_entity_poly.entity_id
_entity_poly.type
_entity_poly.pdbx_seq_one_letter_code
_entity_poly.pdbx_strand_id
1 'polypeptide(L)'
;MAKCISFHSYKGGTGKTTLAANFSYLLASKGYSVYLLDLDFYAPSLFSYFNFEPKYWINDYLKNNAKLDDVMVDSASFLKQKIEGELKVGFSRGGKEDIYQLEGSILNDREQQVKQFRNFIVMREELLVTKNADFIVMDTSPGIRYWSINSIVISDIVLLTLKMGDLDLKGTIKMVKEIYGSLIEHGAICKLLLNRVSGYCVPTANLENGSIEITDNDSFFKKKIDLELTKILNKSSDIDTLLEIPCYCDLQFKEKEFLTTNEYPTHPFTHKIHNLTSKIEAIS
;
A
#
# COMPACT_ATOMS: atom_id res chain seq x y z
N MET A 1 3.02 19.11 5.16
CA MET A 1 1.59 18.86 5.42
C MET A 1 1.42 17.38 5.66
N ALA A 2 0.73 16.96 6.73
CA ALA A 2 0.52 15.55 7.05
C ALA A 2 -0.26 14.84 5.93
N LYS A 3 0.06 13.59 5.61
CA LYS A 3 -0.52 12.86 4.48
C LYS A 3 -1.00 11.46 4.83
N CYS A 4 -2.15 11.13 4.27
CA CYS A 4 -2.74 9.80 4.33
C CYS A 4 -2.54 9.09 2.97
N ILE A 5 -1.84 7.96 2.97
CA ILE A 5 -1.41 7.26 1.75
C ILE A 5 -1.92 5.82 1.80
N SER A 6 -2.68 5.41 0.78
CA SER A 6 -3.12 4.01 0.62
C SER A 6 -2.29 3.27 -0.42
N PHE A 7 -1.82 2.08 -0.07
CA PHE A 7 -1.34 1.08 -1.03
C PHE A 7 -2.50 0.16 -1.39
N HIS A 8 -2.91 0.17 -2.64
CA HIS A 8 -4.03 -0.64 -3.12
C HIS A 8 -3.71 -1.40 -4.40
N SER A 9 -4.52 -2.41 -4.75
CA SER A 9 -4.39 -3.17 -5.99
C SER A 9 -5.69 -3.87 -6.37
N TYR A 10 -5.87 -4.13 -7.66
CA TYR A 10 -7.00 -4.93 -8.14
C TYR A 10 -6.90 -6.39 -7.69
N LYS A 11 -5.70 -7.00 -7.75
CA LYS A 11 -5.46 -8.40 -7.37
C LYS A 11 -4.50 -8.53 -6.18
N GLY A 12 -4.61 -9.67 -5.50
CA GLY A 12 -3.64 -10.08 -4.48
C GLY A 12 -2.25 -10.39 -5.03
N GLY A 13 -1.26 -10.39 -4.15
CA GLY A 13 0.11 -10.77 -4.47
C GLY A 13 0.88 -9.77 -5.34
N THR A 14 0.43 -8.51 -5.43
CA THR A 14 1.16 -7.44 -6.13
C THR A 14 2.29 -6.84 -5.31
N GLY A 15 2.40 -7.19 -4.01
CA GLY A 15 3.45 -6.70 -3.11
C GLY A 15 3.10 -5.44 -2.33
N LYS A 16 1.81 -5.10 -2.18
CA LYS A 16 1.36 -3.94 -1.40
C LYS A 16 1.97 -3.88 -0.01
N THR A 17 1.79 -4.94 0.78
CA THR A 17 2.29 -5.03 2.15
C THR A 17 3.80 -4.84 2.22
N THR A 18 4.55 -5.51 1.32
CA THR A 18 6.01 -5.34 1.22
C THR A 18 6.39 -3.88 0.95
N LEU A 19 5.69 -3.24 0.02
CA LEU A 19 5.95 -1.85 -0.34
C LEU A 19 5.56 -0.90 0.80
N ALA A 20 4.38 -1.06 1.38
CA ALA A 20 3.88 -0.23 2.48
C ALA A 20 4.79 -0.31 3.71
N ALA A 21 5.20 -1.53 4.13
CA ALA A 21 6.07 -1.72 5.28
C ALA A 21 7.46 -1.09 5.08
N ASN A 22 8.10 -1.35 3.94
CA ASN A 22 9.43 -0.80 3.64
C ASN A 22 9.41 0.71 3.39
N PHE A 23 8.36 1.23 2.77
CA PHE A 23 8.14 2.66 2.58
C PHE A 23 7.98 3.40 3.92
N SER A 24 7.15 2.87 4.82
CA SER A 24 6.92 3.43 6.15
C SER A 24 8.20 3.45 6.98
N TYR A 25 8.98 2.37 6.94
CA TYR A 25 10.27 2.32 7.61
C TYR A 25 11.24 3.40 7.10
N LEU A 26 11.35 3.59 5.79
CA LEU A 26 12.25 4.61 5.24
C LEU A 26 11.81 6.04 5.56
N LEU A 27 10.52 6.33 5.57
CA LEU A 27 10.03 7.63 6.03
C LEU A 27 10.41 7.88 7.49
N ALA A 28 10.18 6.89 8.37
CA ALA A 28 10.57 6.99 9.77
C ALA A 28 12.09 7.12 9.96
N SER A 29 12.89 6.46 9.11
CA SER A 29 14.37 6.60 9.11
C SER A 29 14.84 8.01 8.71
N LYS A 30 14.01 8.78 7.99
CA LYS A 30 14.25 10.18 7.64
C LYS A 30 13.78 11.19 8.70
N GLY A 31 13.29 10.72 9.85
CA GLY A 31 12.86 11.57 10.96
C GLY A 31 11.36 11.86 11.03
N TYR A 32 10.54 11.27 10.14
CA TYR A 32 9.08 11.48 10.17
C TYR A 32 8.40 10.63 11.24
N SER A 33 7.26 11.15 11.77
CA SER A 33 6.32 10.38 12.58
C SER A 33 5.34 9.64 11.66
N VAL A 34 5.47 8.31 11.58
CA VAL A 34 4.78 7.45 10.63
C VAL A 34 3.90 6.43 11.33
N TYR A 35 2.64 6.36 10.91
CA TYR A 35 1.67 5.37 11.36
C TYR A 35 1.31 4.44 10.21
N LEU A 36 1.67 3.17 10.33
CA LEU A 36 1.39 2.12 9.34
C LEU A 36 0.19 1.29 9.82
N LEU A 37 -0.87 1.23 9.03
CA LEU A 37 -2.11 0.52 9.35
C LEU A 37 -2.30 -0.69 8.43
N ASP A 38 -2.43 -1.88 9.00
CA ASP A 38 -2.91 -3.06 8.29
C ASP A 38 -4.44 -3.00 8.18
N LEU A 39 -4.96 -2.82 6.99
CA LEU A 39 -6.40 -2.80 6.70
C LEU A 39 -6.81 -3.97 5.77
N ASP A 40 -5.91 -4.96 5.61
CA ASP A 40 -6.25 -6.23 4.96
C ASP A 40 -6.86 -7.22 5.98
N PHE A 41 -8.10 -6.96 6.39
CA PHE A 41 -8.82 -7.81 7.35
C PHE A 41 -9.09 -9.22 6.84
N TYR A 42 -8.93 -9.49 5.53
CA TYR A 42 -9.16 -10.82 4.95
C TYR A 42 -7.93 -11.72 5.01
N ALA A 43 -6.76 -11.14 4.79
CA ALA A 43 -5.50 -11.85 4.79
C ALA A 43 -4.38 -10.96 5.37
N PRO A 44 -4.52 -10.53 6.63
CA PRO A 44 -3.53 -9.65 7.26
C PRO A 44 -2.18 -10.34 7.28
N SER A 45 -1.14 -9.62 6.89
CA SER A 45 0.21 -10.18 6.81
C SER A 45 1.29 -9.27 7.37
N LEU A 46 0.92 -8.06 7.74
CA LEU A 46 1.87 -7.05 8.19
C LEU A 46 2.62 -7.45 9.46
N PHE A 47 1.98 -8.20 10.38
CA PHE A 47 2.62 -8.69 11.61
C PHE A 47 3.83 -9.60 11.33
N SER A 48 3.88 -10.27 10.17
CA SER A 48 5.00 -11.13 9.78
C SER A 48 6.29 -10.35 9.53
N TYR A 49 6.19 -9.06 9.16
CA TYR A 49 7.34 -8.19 8.93
C TYR A 49 8.01 -7.72 10.23
N PHE A 50 7.24 -7.68 11.32
CA PHE A 50 7.70 -7.18 12.62
C PHE A 50 7.89 -8.29 13.67
N ASN A 51 7.50 -9.51 13.35
CA ASN A 51 7.57 -10.67 14.26
C ASN A 51 6.97 -10.38 15.66
N PHE A 52 5.80 -9.75 15.66
CA PHE A 52 5.10 -9.29 16.85
C PHE A 52 3.61 -9.63 16.78
N GLU A 53 3.06 -10.13 17.87
CA GLU A 53 1.62 -10.38 18.03
C GLU A 53 1.05 -9.39 19.05
N PRO A 54 0.17 -8.45 18.62
CA PRO A 54 -0.37 -7.43 19.50
C PRO A 54 -1.44 -8.00 20.43
N LYS A 55 -1.63 -7.33 21.58
CA LYS A 55 -2.73 -7.64 22.49
C LYS A 55 -4.07 -7.16 21.95
N TYR A 56 -4.09 -6.00 21.31
CA TYR A 56 -5.26 -5.38 20.68
C TYR A 56 -4.98 -5.09 19.22
N TRP A 57 -6.02 -5.20 18.39
CA TRP A 57 -5.95 -5.10 16.95
C TRP A 57 -6.76 -3.89 16.46
N ILE A 58 -6.51 -3.39 15.27
CA ILE A 58 -7.33 -2.34 14.64
C ILE A 58 -8.81 -2.73 14.67
N ASN A 59 -9.12 -4.03 14.48
CA ASN A 59 -10.46 -4.59 14.62
C ASN A 59 -11.13 -4.19 15.95
N ASP A 60 -10.38 -4.21 17.04
CA ASP A 60 -10.90 -3.90 18.39
C ASP A 60 -11.18 -2.40 18.52
N TYR A 61 -10.34 -1.54 17.96
CA TYR A 61 -10.59 -0.10 17.90
C TYR A 61 -11.86 0.22 17.10
N LEU A 62 -12.00 -0.35 15.92
CA LEU A 62 -13.16 -0.12 15.05
C LEU A 62 -14.50 -0.54 15.71
N LYS A 63 -14.44 -1.53 16.60
CA LYS A 63 -15.58 -2.00 17.41
C LYS A 63 -15.77 -1.22 18.74
N ASN A 64 -14.93 -0.23 19.04
CA ASN A 64 -14.84 0.49 20.34
C ASN A 64 -14.47 -0.40 21.55
N ASN A 65 -13.72 -1.48 21.32
CA ASN A 65 -13.25 -2.38 22.38
C ASN A 65 -11.83 -2.02 22.86
N ALA A 66 -11.13 -1.13 22.17
CA ALA A 66 -9.79 -0.65 22.51
C ALA A 66 -9.65 0.83 22.15
N LYS A 67 -8.69 1.53 22.77
CA LYS A 67 -8.30 2.90 22.40
C LYS A 67 -7.22 2.87 21.33
N LEU A 68 -6.96 4.01 20.68
CA LEU A 68 -5.94 4.15 19.66
C LEU A 68 -4.55 3.74 20.18
N ASP A 69 -4.18 4.20 21.38
CA ASP A 69 -2.87 3.86 21.97
C ASP A 69 -2.71 2.37 22.30
N ASP A 70 -3.81 1.65 22.52
CA ASP A 70 -3.76 0.21 22.79
C ASP A 70 -3.46 -0.62 21.54
N VAL A 71 -3.83 -0.11 20.34
CA VAL A 71 -3.71 -0.82 19.05
C VAL A 71 -2.50 -0.40 18.25
N MET A 72 -1.84 0.73 18.60
CA MET A 72 -0.65 1.23 17.94
C MET A 72 0.62 0.74 18.67
N VAL A 73 1.38 -0.10 17.99
CA VAL A 73 2.61 -0.70 18.53
C VAL A 73 3.82 0.09 18.04
N ASP A 74 4.67 0.51 18.96
CA ASP A 74 5.96 1.12 18.62
C ASP A 74 6.91 0.05 18.07
N SER A 75 7.37 0.25 16.83
CA SER A 75 8.22 -0.71 16.16
C SER A 75 9.69 -0.62 16.54
N ALA A 76 10.12 0.38 17.29
CA ALA A 76 11.54 0.65 17.58
C ALA A 76 12.28 -0.56 18.19
N SER A 77 11.57 -1.36 19.01
CA SER A 77 12.14 -2.57 19.64
C SER A 77 12.35 -3.75 18.67
N PHE A 78 11.76 -3.71 17.47
CA PHE A 78 11.83 -4.78 16.48
C PHE A 78 12.75 -4.45 15.30
N LEU A 79 13.25 -3.22 15.25
CA LEU A 79 14.12 -2.76 14.18
C LEU A 79 15.59 -3.06 14.50
N LYS A 80 16.35 -3.52 13.51
CA LYS A 80 17.79 -3.72 13.66
C LYS A 80 18.56 -2.40 13.72
N GLN A 81 18.07 -1.40 12.97
CA GLN A 81 18.70 -0.09 12.91
C GLN A 81 17.82 0.93 13.61
N LYS A 82 18.46 1.83 14.35
CA LYS A 82 17.78 2.95 14.97
C LYS A 82 17.24 3.90 13.88
N ILE A 83 15.98 4.30 14.01
CA ILE A 83 15.36 5.32 13.16
C ILE A 83 15.44 6.69 13.84
N GLU A 84 15.45 7.77 13.04
CA GLU A 84 15.51 9.15 13.54
C GLU A 84 14.13 9.66 13.97
N GLY A 85 13.07 9.18 13.32
CA GLY A 85 11.67 9.49 13.62
C GLY A 85 11.00 8.40 14.43
N GLU A 86 9.71 8.21 14.17
CA GLU A 86 8.85 7.23 14.85
C GLU A 86 8.12 6.35 13.82
N LEU A 87 8.06 5.05 14.05
CA LEU A 87 7.20 4.14 13.30
C LEU A 87 6.29 3.36 14.25
N LYS A 88 5.00 3.68 14.23
CA LYS A 88 3.97 2.93 14.94
C LYS A 88 3.14 2.11 13.96
N VAL A 89 2.84 0.88 14.35
CA VAL A 89 2.14 -0.07 13.50
C VAL A 89 0.86 -0.54 14.17
N GLY A 90 -0.26 -0.37 13.48
CA GLY A 90 -1.54 -0.98 13.83
C GLY A 90 -1.74 -2.25 13.01
N PHE A 91 -1.94 -3.37 13.69
CA PHE A 91 -2.12 -4.67 13.06
C PHE A 91 -3.59 -5.06 12.99
N SER A 92 -3.97 -5.80 11.94
CA SER A 92 -5.29 -6.41 11.82
C SER A 92 -5.26 -7.89 12.15
N ARG A 93 -6.36 -8.37 12.70
CA ARG A 93 -6.62 -9.80 12.90
C ARG A 93 -7.55 -10.30 11.81
N GLY A 94 -7.10 -11.34 11.11
CA GLY A 94 -7.91 -12.08 10.15
C GLY A 94 -8.61 -13.25 10.80
N GLY A 95 -9.79 -13.53 10.34
CA GLY A 95 -10.55 -14.69 10.79
C GLY A 95 -12.00 -14.58 10.37
N LYS A 96 -12.65 -15.71 10.17
CA LYS A 96 -14.04 -15.75 9.71
C LYS A 96 -14.97 -14.95 10.63
N GLU A 97 -14.76 -15.04 11.94
CA GLU A 97 -15.57 -14.34 12.93
C GLU A 97 -15.31 -12.83 12.93
N ASP A 98 -14.05 -12.41 12.83
CA ASP A 98 -13.69 -11.00 12.75
C ASP A 98 -14.22 -10.33 11.49
N ILE A 99 -14.08 -11.01 10.33
CA ILE A 99 -14.63 -10.55 9.06
C ILE A 99 -16.16 -10.44 9.17
N TYR A 100 -16.81 -11.45 9.75
CA TYR A 100 -18.27 -11.44 9.94
C TYR A 100 -18.72 -10.29 10.86
N GLN A 101 -18.01 -10.01 11.94
CA GLN A 101 -18.30 -8.91 12.84
C GLN A 101 -18.04 -7.53 12.22
N LEU A 102 -17.04 -7.42 11.36
CA LEU A 102 -16.71 -6.16 10.66
C LEU A 102 -17.53 -5.92 9.40
N GLU A 103 -17.97 -6.98 8.72
CA GLU A 103 -18.70 -6.89 7.46
C GLU A 103 -20.06 -7.59 7.47
N GLY A 104 -20.25 -8.65 8.25
CA GLY A 104 -21.51 -9.38 8.32
C GLY A 104 -22.61 -8.57 9.02
N SER A 105 -22.25 -7.74 9.99
CA SER A 105 -23.12 -6.73 10.55
C SER A 105 -23.44 -5.62 9.53
N ILE A 106 -22.54 -5.38 8.60
CA ILE A 106 -22.64 -4.42 7.50
C ILE A 106 -23.81 -4.72 6.56
N LEU A 107 -24.07 -5.98 6.26
CA LEU A 107 -25.15 -6.37 5.34
C LEU A 107 -26.56 -6.22 5.94
N ASN A 108 -26.66 -6.20 7.28
CA ASN A 108 -27.93 -6.20 8.00
C ASN A 108 -28.16 -4.98 8.93
N ASP A 109 -27.14 -4.18 9.23
CA ASP A 109 -27.24 -3.06 10.17
C ASP A 109 -26.47 -1.82 9.64
N ARG A 110 -27.22 -0.94 8.99
CA ARG A 110 -26.71 0.32 8.42
C ARG A 110 -26.15 1.26 9.49
N GLU A 111 -26.70 1.24 10.69
CA GLU A 111 -26.20 2.09 11.78
C GLU A 111 -24.82 1.65 12.24
N GLN A 112 -24.58 0.37 12.33
CA GLN A 112 -23.27 -0.17 12.71
C GLN A 112 -22.22 0.11 11.65
N GLN A 113 -22.58 0.04 10.35
CA GLN A 113 -21.70 0.47 9.25
C GLN A 113 -21.24 1.93 9.42
N VAL A 114 -22.21 2.82 9.58
CA VAL A 114 -21.95 4.26 9.74
C VAL A 114 -21.07 4.50 10.97
N LYS A 115 -21.34 3.80 12.08
CA LYS A 115 -20.55 3.89 13.31
C LYS A 115 -19.10 3.45 13.10
N GLN A 116 -18.87 2.30 12.46
CA GLN A 116 -17.53 1.80 12.18
C GLN A 116 -16.76 2.71 11.23
N PHE A 117 -17.40 3.18 10.17
CA PHE A 117 -16.79 4.15 9.26
C PHE A 117 -16.46 5.46 9.95
N ARG A 118 -17.35 5.96 10.84
CA ARG A 118 -17.08 7.12 11.67
C ARG A 118 -15.86 6.89 12.56
N ASN A 119 -15.75 5.73 13.22
CA ASN A 119 -14.58 5.39 14.03
C ASN A 119 -13.30 5.39 13.19
N PHE A 120 -13.36 4.93 11.96
CA PHE A 120 -12.23 4.95 11.04
C PHE A 120 -11.80 6.39 10.68
N ILE A 121 -12.75 7.29 10.41
CA ILE A 121 -12.45 8.70 10.21
C ILE A 121 -11.87 9.33 11.49
N VAL A 122 -12.45 9.04 12.65
CA VAL A 122 -11.94 9.54 13.94
C VAL A 122 -10.52 9.05 14.21
N MET A 123 -10.20 7.79 13.88
CA MET A 123 -8.83 7.26 13.96
C MET A 123 -7.86 8.09 13.13
N ARG A 124 -8.21 8.37 11.86
CA ARG A 124 -7.39 9.21 10.98
C ARG A 124 -7.16 10.60 11.58
N GLU A 125 -8.22 11.27 12.03
CA GLU A 125 -8.12 12.62 12.62
C GLU A 125 -7.32 12.62 13.93
N GLU A 126 -7.49 11.61 14.78
CA GLU A 126 -6.72 11.47 16.03
C GLU A 126 -5.23 11.28 15.75
N LEU A 127 -4.88 10.46 14.74
CA LEU A 127 -3.50 10.27 14.30
C LEU A 127 -2.89 11.57 13.77
N LEU A 128 -3.61 12.31 12.94
CA LEU A 128 -3.13 13.55 12.33
C LEU A 128 -3.01 14.68 13.35
N VAL A 129 -4.05 14.90 14.15
CA VAL A 129 -4.18 16.09 15.01
C VAL A 129 -3.60 15.86 16.39
N THR A 130 -3.91 14.72 17.02
CA THR A 130 -3.51 14.46 18.41
C THR A 130 -2.13 13.83 18.48
N LYS A 131 -1.82 12.92 17.58
CA LYS A 131 -0.52 12.24 17.54
C LYS A 131 0.50 12.95 16.67
N ASN A 132 0.13 14.00 15.94
CA ASN A 132 0.97 14.77 15.04
C ASN A 132 1.68 13.88 14.01
N ALA A 133 0.98 12.91 13.43
CA ALA A 133 1.52 12.07 12.37
C ALA A 133 1.90 12.90 11.14
N ASP A 134 3.11 12.72 10.64
CA ASP A 134 3.50 13.26 9.32
C ASP A 134 2.91 12.41 8.19
N PHE A 135 2.89 11.09 8.39
CA PHE A 135 2.34 10.14 7.43
C PHE A 135 1.48 9.07 8.10
N ILE A 136 0.31 8.83 7.52
CA ILE A 136 -0.49 7.62 7.76
C ILE A 136 -0.40 6.78 6.49
N VAL A 137 0.14 5.58 6.60
CA VAL A 137 0.27 4.62 5.51
C VAL A 137 -0.71 3.48 5.73
N MET A 138 -1.55 3.19 4.76
CA MET A 138 -2.58 2.16 4.83
C MET A 138 -2.28 1.03 3.83
N ASP A 139 -2.04 -0.17 4.33
CA ASP A 139 -1.99 -1.40 3.52
C ASP A 139 -3.40 -1.98 3.42
N THR A 140 -3.94 -2.09 2.22
CA THR A 140 -5.35 -2.46 2.01
C THR A 140 -5.54 -3.85 1.40
N SER A 141 -6.70 -4.45 1.61
CA SER A 141 -7.11 -5.66 0.88
C SER A 141 -7.18 -5.41 -0.62
N PRO A 142 -6.89 -6.41 -1.46
CA PRO A 142 -7.02 -6.29 -2.90
C PRO A 142 -8.48 -6.22 -3.34
N GLY A 143 -8.72 -5.57 -4.46
CA GLY A 143 -10.03 -5.49 -5.10
C GLY A 143 -11.01 -4.52 -4.42
N ILE A 144 -12.27 -4.61 -4.82
CA ILE A 144 -13.34 -3.72 -4.38
C ILE A 144 -13.95 -4.29 -3.09
N ARG A 145 -13.29 -4.05 -1.96
CA ARG A 145 -13.75 -4.46 -0.64
C ARG A 145 -14.19 -3.23 0.16
N TYR A 146 -15.11 -3.42 1.09
CA TYR A 146 -15.66 -2.30 1.89
C TYR A 146 -14.56 -1.46 2.54
N TRP A 147 -13.66 -2.09 3.30
CA TRP A 147 -12.59 -1.38 3.99
C TRP A 147 -11.52 -0.82 3.06
N SER A 148 -11.24 -1.50 1.93
CA SER A 148 -10.32 -0.96 0.93
C SER A 148 -10.86 0.32 0.30
N ILE A 149 -12.15 0.35 -0.05
CA ILE A 149 -12.78 1.55 -0.62
C ILE A 149 -12.80 2.68 0.41
N ASN A 150 -13.14 2.40 1.66
CA ASN A 150 -13.13 3.41 2.71
C ASN A 150 -11.73 3.99 2.94
N SER A 151 -10.69 3.15 2.89
CA SER A 151 -9.30 3.59 3.00
C SER A 151 -8.89 4.54 1.86
N ILE A 152 -9.29 4.19 0.65
CA ILE A 152 -9.04 5.01 -0.53
C ILE A 152 -9.73 6.36 -0.43
N VAL A 153 -11.01 6.38 -0.01
CA VAL A 153 -11.82 7.60 0.11
C VAL A 153 -11.22 8.62 1.08
N ILE A 154 -10.58 8.16 2.16
CA ILE A 154 -9.95 9.05 3.15
C ILE A 154 -8.48 9.35 2.86
N SER A 155 -7.93 8.86 1.74
CA SER A 155 -6.52 9.05 1.37
C SER A 155 -6.31 10.33 0.58
N ASP A 156 -5.21 11.03 0.87
CA ASP A 156 -4.72 12.14 0.06
C ASP A 156 -4.00 11.62 -1.20
N ILE A 157 -3.30 10.47 -1.06
CA ILE A 157 -2.56 9.81 -2.14
C ILE A 157 -2.93 8.33 -2.18
N VAL A 158 -3.23 7.83 -3.37
CA VAL A 158 -3.49 6.41 -3.61
C VAL A 158 -2.42 5.86 -4.54
N LEU A 159 -1.67 4.87 -4.05
CA LEU A 159 -0.65 4.14 -4.79
C LEU A 159 -1.21 2.81 -5.27
N LEU A 160 -1.55 2.74 -6.55
CA LEU A 160 -2.08 1.54 -7.19
C LEU A 160 -0.95 0.62 -7.62
N THR A 161 -0.80 -0.48 -6.93
CA THR A 161 0.24 -1.48 -7.19
C THR A 161 -0.27 -2.54 -8.15
N LEU A 162 0.43 -2.76 -9.25
CA LEU A 162 0.11 -3.81 -10.22
C LEU A 162 1.37 -4.52 -10.69
N LYS A 163 1.22 -5.78 -11.12
CA LYS A 163 2.24 -6.57 -11.81
C LYS A 163 2.10 -6.43 -13.31
N MET A 164 3.19 -6.72 -14.01
CA MET A 164 3.14 -6.86 -15.46
C MET A 164 2.30 -8.09 -15.84
N GLY A 165 1.14 -7.83 -16.46
CA GLY A 165 0.26 -8.88 -16.98
C GLY A 165 -1.06 -8.30 -17.46
N ASP A 166 -1.58 -8.79 -18.58
CA ASP A 166 -2.80 -8.27 -19.22
C ASP A 166 -4.02 -8.31 -18.28
N LEU A 167 -4.14 -9.35 -17.46
CA LEU A 167 -5.26 -9.47 -16.52
C LEU A 167 -5.19 -8.47 -15.37
N ASP A 168 -3.99 -8.18 -14.86
CA ASP A 168 -3.79 -7.18 -13.81
C ASP A 168 -4.00 -5.79 -14.37
N LEU A 169 -3.49 -5.52 -15.56
CA LEU A 169 -3.67 -4.26 -16.25
C LEU A 169 -5.15 -3.98 -16.55
N LYS A 170 -5.86 -4.91 -17.20
CA LYS A 170 -7.30 -4.76 -17.52
C LYS A 170 -8.15 -4.56 -16.28
N GLY A 171 -7.88 -5.31 -15.20
CA GLY A 171 -8.57 -5.18 -13.94
C GLY A 171 -8.30 -3.84 -13.25
N THR A 172 -7.06 -3.39 -13.23
CA THR A 172 -6.67 -2.09 -12.68
C THR A 172 -7.31 -0.94 -13.47
N ILE A 173 -7.28 -1.02 -14.80
CA ILE A 173 -7.95 -0.05 -15.70
C ILE A 173 -9.44 0.04 -15.41
N LYS A 174 -10.13 -1.11 -15.26
CA LYS A 174 -11.55 -1.14 -14.91
C LYS A 174 -11.80 -0.46 -13.58
N MET A 175 -11.00 -0.75 -12.57
CA MET A 175 -11.11 -0.16 -11.24
C MET A 175 -10.83 1.35 -11.26
N VAL A 176 -9.84 1.80 -12.03
CA VAL A 176 -9.56 3.22 -12.26
C VAL A 176 -10.79 3.91 -12.83
N LYS A 177 -11.41 3.33 -13.85
CA LYS A 177 -12.59 3.91 -14.50
C LYS A 177 -13.81 3.96 -13.59
N GLU A 178 -14.05 2.93 -12.79
CA GLU A 178 -15.27 2.79 -12.00
C GLU A 178 -15.19 3.49 -10.63
N ILE A 179 -14.00 3.61 -10.05
CA ILE A 179 -13.82 4.10 -8.67
C ILE A 179 -12.95 5.35 -8.63
N TYR A 180 -11.74 5.28 -9.21
CA TYR A 180 -10.74 6.33 -9.01
C TYR A 180 -11.04 7.60 -9.80
N GLY A 181 -11.77 7.50 -10.91
CA GLY A 181 -12.18 8.69 -11.69
C GLY A 181 -12.90 9.71 -10.83
N SER A 182 -13.88 9.28 -10.04
CA SER A 182 -14.60 10.17 -9.13
C SER A 182 -13.74 10.70 -7.99
N LEU A 183 -12.81 9.91 -7.46
CA LEU A 183 -11.92 10.35 -6.38
C LEU A 183 -10.92 11.43 -6.84
N ILE A 184 -10.40 11.29 -8.06
CA ILE A 184 -9.51 12.29 -8.69
C ILE A 184 -10.27 13.59 -8.92
N GLU A 185 -11.52 13.53 -9.36
CA GLU A 185 -12.37 14.72 -9.50
C GLU A 185 -12.57 15.46 -8.16
N HIS A 186 -12.45 14.76 -7.03
CA HIS A 186 -12.51 15.32 -5.68
C HIS A 186 -11.14 15.65 -5.07
N GLY A 187 -10.08 15.62 -5.86
CA GLY A 187 -8.74 16.08 -5.47
C GLY A 187 -7.79 15.02 -4.93
N ALA A 188 -8.16 13.74 -4.92
CA ALA A 188 -7.22 12.68 -4.55
C ALA A 188 -6.14 12.49 -5.63
N ILE A 189 -4.90 12.31 -5.21
CA ILE A 189 -3.77 12.03 -6.10
C ILE A 189 -3.66 10.52 -6.27
N CYS A 190 -3.77 10.03 -7.49
CA CYS A 190 -3.67 8.62 -7.80
C CYS A 190 -2.45 8.34 -8.68
N LYS A 191 -1.57 7.43 -8.27
CA LYS A 191 -0.34 7.06 -9.00
C LYS A 191 -0.20 5.56 -9.11
N LEU A 192 0.41 5.09 -10.22
CA LEU A 192 0.68 3.67 -10.43
C LEU A 192 2.08 3.29 -9.96
N LEU A 193 2.17 2.14 -9.28
CA LEU A 193 3.41 1.46 -8.98
C LEU A 193 3.45 0.14 -9.76
N LEU A 194 4.34 0.06 -10.75
CA LEU A 194 4.62 -1.19 -11.45
C LEU A 194 5.60 -2.01 -10.62
N ASN A 195 5.12 -3.08 -10.01
CA ASN A 195 5.94 -3.93 -9.15
C ASN A 195 6.23 -5.29 -9.79
N ARG A 196 7.38 -5.85 -9.47
CA ARG A 196 7.86 -7.13 -10.01
C ARG A 196 7.95 -7.10 -11.54
N VAL A 197 8.41 -5.97 -12.09
CA VAL A 197 8.72 -5.90 -13.52
C VAL A 197 9.96 -6.75 -13.84
N SER A 198 10.08 -7.20 -15.11
CA SER A 198 11.27 -7.93 -15.55
C SER A 198 12.50 -7.01 -15.59
N GLY A 199 13.69 -7.57 -15.66
CA GLY A 199 14.91 -6.80 -15.91
C GLY A 199 16.04 -6.98 -14.90
N TYR A 200 15.77 -7.46 -13.66
CA TYR A 200 16.84 -7.72 -12.69
C TYR A 200 17.34 -9.18 -12.72
N CYS A 201 16.44 -10.14 -12.70
CA CYS A 201 16.78 -11.57 -12.61
C CYS A 201 16.64 -12.31 -13.93
N VAL A 202 15.83 -11.80 -14.86
CA VAL A 202 15.58 -12.44 -16.15
C VAL A 202 15.79 -11.43 -17.26
N PRO A 203 16.79 -11.64 -18.14
CA PRO A 203 16.89 -10.87 -19.38
C PRO A 203 15.61 -11.03 -20.19
N THR A 204 15.10 -9.95 -20.74
CA THR A 204 13.95 -10.00 -21.63
C THR A 204 14.30 -10.73 -22.91
N ALA A 205 13.69 -11.89 -23.12
CA ALA A 205 13.76 -12.59 -24.38
C ALA A 205 12.69 -12.03 -25.33
N ASN A 206 13.08 -11.63 -26.52
CA ASN A 206 12.14 -11.34 -27.58
C ASN A 206 11.68 -12.67 -28.20
N LEU A 207 10.53 -13.16 -27.76
CA LEU A 207 9.96 -14.44 -28.15
C LEU A 207 9.52 -14.48 -29.62
N GLU A 208 9.32 -13.31 -30.26
CA GLU A 208 8.90 -13.23 -31.66
C GLU A 208 10.05 -13.50 -32.63
N ASN A 209 11.29 -13.18 -32.29
CA ASN A 209 12.45 -13.28 -33.14
C ASN A 209 13.50 -14.32 -32.68
N GLY A 210 13.26 -15.01 -31.57
CA GLY A 210 14.21 -15.99 -31.03
C GLY A 210 15.57 -15.41 -30.57
N SER A 211 15.70 -14.09 -30.54
CA SER A 211 16.91 -13.39 -30.08
C SER A 211 16.74 -12.96 -28.61
N ILE A 212 17.80 -13.15 -27.83
CA ILE A 212 17.90 -12.59 -26.50
C ILE A 212 18.48 -11.19 -26.68
N GLU A 213 17.63 -10.21 -26.80
CA GLU A 213 18.03 -8.81 -26.73
C GLU A 213 17.84 -8.34 -25.29
N ILE A 214 18.89 -7.80 -24.69
CA ILE A 214 18.80 -7.02 -23.45
C ILE A 214 18.24 -5.65 -23.85
N THR A 215 16.94 -5.61 -24.12
CA THR A 215 16.26 -4.35 -24.41
C THR A 215 15.73 -3.77 -23.10
N ASP A 216 15.86 -2.46 -22.94
CA ASP A 216 15.22 -1.66 -21.90
C ASP A 216 13.68 -1.72 -22.09
N ASN A 217 13.08 -2.88 -21.77
CA ASN A 217 11.64 -3.10 -21.90
C ASN A 217 10.82 -2.29 -20.88
N ASP A 218 11.46 -1.67 -19.89
CA ASP A 218 10.80 -0.80 -18.91
C ASP A 218 10.01 0.32 -19.62
N SER A 219 10.54 0.87 -20.70
CA SER A 219 9.86 1.94 -21.44
C SER A 219 8.62 1.48 -22.22
N PHE A 220 8.56 0.21 -22.66
CA PHE A 220 7.45 -0.29 -23.50
C PHE A 220 6.17 -0.51 -22.69
N PHE A 221 6.27 -1.16 -21.53
CA PHE A 221 5.11 -1.39 -20.66
C PHE A 221 4.56 -0.09 -20.06
N LYS A 222 5.43 0.80 -19.63
CA LYS A 222 5.05 2.12 -19.19
C LYS A 222 4.26 2.85 -20.28
N LYS A 223 4.80 2.94 -21.49
CA LYS A 223 4.12 3.56 -22.64
C LYS A 223 2.77 2.90 -22.95
N LYS A 224 2.68 1.57 -22.89
CA LYS A 224 1.42 0.84 -23.11
C LYS A 224 0.38 1.18 -22.06
N ILE A 225 0.76 1.22 -20.77
CA ILE A 225 -0.14 1.55 -19.67
C ILE A 225 -0.59 3.00 -19.77
N ASP A 226 0.32 3.93 -19.95
CA ASP A 226 0.02 5.36 -20.06
C ASP A 226 -0.91 5.63 -21.27
N LEU A 227 -0.68 4.92 -22.39
CA LEU A 227 -1.55 5.01 -23.57
C LEU A 227 -2.97 4.48 -23.31
N GLU A 228 -3.11 3.35 -22.63
CA GLU A 228 -4.42 2.77 -22.30
C GLU A 228 -5.17 3.65 -21.29
N LEU A 229 -4.48 4.20 -20.29
CA LEU A 229 -5.07 5.12 -19.32
C LEU A 229 -5.54 6.43 -20.00
N THR A 230 -4.72 7.00 -20.88
CA THR A 230 -5.08 8.21 -21.65
C THR A 230 -6.33 7.99 -22.51
N LYS A 231 -6.46 6.82 -23.15
CA LYS A 231 -7.65 6.47 -23.94
C LYS A 231 -8.92 6.39 -23.07
N ILE A 232 -8.81 5.93 -21.81
CA ILE A 232 -9.95 5.69 -20.93
C ILE A 232 -10.42 6.97 -20.25
N LEU A 233 -9.50 7.79 -19.80
CA LEU A 233 -9.80 8.98 -18.99
C LEU A 233 -10.10 10.23 -19.84
N ASN A 234 -10.00 10.14 -21.18
CA ASN A 234 -10.29 11.22 -22.14
C ASN A 234 -9.63 12.60 -21.82
N LYS A 235 -8.62 12.61 -20.94
CA LYS A 235 -7.84 13.79 -20.55
C LYS A 235 -6.39 13.37 -20.39
N SER A 236 -5.48 14.31 -20.38
CA SER A 236 -4.13 14.14 -19.81
C SER A 236 -4.28 13.58 -18.41
N SER A 237 -4.10 12.28 -18.28
CA SER A 237 -4.56 11.54 -17.09
C SER A 237 -3.77 11.97 -15.87
N ASP A 238 -4.47 12.36 -14.81
CA ASP A 238 -3.89 12.59 -13.49
C ASP A 238 -3.34 11.29 -12.86
N ILE A 239 -3.48 10.15 -13.56
CA ILE A 239 -2.90 8.86 -13.19
C ILE A 239 -1.79 8.51 -14.16
N ASP A 240 -0.56 8.55 -13.66
CA ASP A 240 0.65 8.16 -14.38
C ASP A 240 1.46 7.12 -13.58
N THR A 241 2.41 6.49 -14.25
CA THR A 241 3.34 5.57 -13.59
C THR A 241 4.38 6.35 -12.82
N LEU A 242 4.28 6.28 -11.49
CA LEU A 242 5.21 6.93 -10.57
C LEU A 242 6.57 6.23 -10.53
N LEU A 243 6.57 4.90 -10.44
CA LEU A 243 7.79 4.10 -10.29
C LEU A 243 7.60 2.68 -10.81
N GLU A 244 8.70 2.14 -11.33
CA GLU A 244 8.86 0.74 -11.70
C GLU A 244 9.85 0.06 -10.75
N ILE A 245 9.43 -1.09 -10.18
CA ILE A 245 10.21 -1.86 -9.21
C ILE A 245 10.44 -3.26 -9.80
N PRO A 246 11.70 -3.62 -10.12
CA PRO A 246 12.03 -4.93 -10.65
C PRO A 246 11.67 -6.08 -9.72
N CYS A 247 11.54 -7.28 -10.28
CA CYS A 247 11.47 -8.50 -9.51
C CYS A 247 12.87 -8.84 -8.98
N TYR A 248 12.99 -8.96 -7.67
CA TYR A 248 14.21 -9.36 -6.97
C TYR A 248 14.04 -10.78 -6.46
N CYS A 249 14.61 -11.78 -7.18
CA CYS A 249 14.43 -13.19 -6.87
C CYS A 249 15.00 -13.56 -5.51
N ASP A 250 16.11 -12.97 -5.12
CA ASP A 250 16.76 -13.15 -3.83
C ASP A 250 15.89 -12.70 -2.64
N LEU A 251 14.99 -11.74 -2.84
CA LEU A 251 13.99 -11.34 -1.84
C LEU A 251 12.73 -12.22 -1.92
N GLN A 252 12.29 -12.52 -3.15
CA GLN A 252 11.03 -13.23 -3.36
C GLN A 252 11.04 -14.67 -2.85
N PHE A 253 12.21 -15.33 -2.82
CA PHE A 253 12.36 -16.72 -2.37
C PHE A 253 12.81 -16.85 -0.92
N LYS A 254 12.76 -15.77 -0.13
CA LYS A 254 12.97 -15.88 1.32
C LYS A 254 11.78 -16.56 1.99
N GLU A 255 12.06 -17.40 2.96
CA GLU A 255 11.05 -18.15 3.71
C GLU A 255 10.24 -17.27 4.68
N LYS A 256 10.81 -16.15 5.11
CA LYS A 256 10.19 -15.22 6.07
C LYS A 256 10.09 -13.85 5.49
N GLU A 257 9.02 -13.15 5.83
CA GLU A 257 8.87 -11.73 5.55
C GLU A 257 9.80 -10.90 6.46
N PHE A 258 10.33 -9.81 5.94
CA PHE A 258 11.23 -8.91 6.66
C PHE A 258 11.26 -7.53 6.01
N LEU A 259 11.69 -6.53 6.76
CA LEU A 259 11.92 -5.19 6.23
C LEU A 259 13.25 -5.15 5.47
N THR A 260 13.19 -5.31 4.15
CA THR A 260 14.40 -5.30 3.29
C THR A 260 15.21 -4.03 3.47
N THR A 261 14.54 -2.89 3.61
CA THR A 261 15.17 -1.58 3.80
C THR A 261 15.93 -1.47 5.13
N ASN A 262 15.51 -2.20 6.15
CA ASN A 262 16.17 -2.28 7.45
C ASN A 262 17.30 -3.34 7.48
N GLU A 263 17.07 -4.48 6.81
CA GLU A 263 18.00 -5.61 6.78
C GLU A 263 19.16 -5.38 5.80
N TYR A 264 18.86 -4.83 4.63
CA TYR A 264 19.76 -4.67 3.49
C TYR A 264 19.70 -3.24 2.92
N PRO A 265 20.31 -2.25 3.62
CA PRO A 265 20.22 -0.83 3.23
C PRO A 265 20.78 -0.51 1.84
N THR A 266 21.73 -1.29 1.36
CA THR A 266 22.38 -1.12 0.04
C THR A 266 21.75 -1.95 -1.07
N HIS A 267 20.70 -2.72 -0.78
CA HIS A 267 20.04 -3.54 -1.78
C HIS A 267 19.35 -2.68 -2.86
N PRO A 268 19.36 -3.07 -4.15
CA PRO A 268 18.70 -2.30 -5.22
C PRO A 268 17.21 -2.03 -4.95
N PHE A 269 16.49 -2.95 -4.31
CA PHE A 269 15.12 -2.72 -3.85
C PHE A 269 15.04 -1.52 -2.88
N THR A 270 15.98 -1.42 -1.92
CA THR A 270 16.05 -0.31 -0.96
C THR A 270 16.22 1.02 -1.68
N HIS A 271 17.07 1.07 -2.72
CA HIS A 271 17.20 2.28 -3.54
C HIS A 271 15.91 2.66 -4.27
N LYS A 272 15.13 1.66 -4.75
CA LYS A 272 13.81 1.92 -5.35
C LYS A 272 12.82 2.49 -4.33
N ILE A 273 12.82 2.00 -3.09
CA ILE A 273 11.95 2.56 -2.04
C ILE A 273 12.40 3.96 -1.63
N HIS A 274 13.70 4.26 -1.54
CA HIS A 274 14.19 5.63 -1.37
C HIS A 274 13.69 6.57 -2.47
N ASN A 275 13.74 6.12 -3.74
CA ASN A 275 13.21 6.89 -4.85
C ASN A 275 11.69 7.13 -4.71
N LEU A 276 10.93 6.11 -4.25
CA LEU A 276 9.50 6.24 -3.97
C LEU A 276 9.25 7.30 -2.88
N THR A 277 9.98 7.24 -1.76
CA THR A 277 9.81 8.23 -0.67
C THR A 277 10.07 9.64 -1.18
N SER A 278 11.16 9.86 -1.92
CA SER A 278 11.51 11.19 -2.47
C SER A 278 10.46 11.71 -3.46
N LYS A 279 9.88 10.84 -4.29
CA LYS A 279 8.80 11.22 -5.19
C LYS A 279 7.51 11.59 -4.45
N ILE A 280 7.18 10.89 -3.37
CA ILE A 280 6.01 11.22 -2.55
C ILE A 280 6.23 12.51 -1.76
N GLU A 281 7.43 12.74 -1.24
CA GLU A 281 7.79 14.02 -0.60
C GLU A 281 7.63 15.20 -1.57
N ALA A 282 7.98 15.02 -2.84
CA ALA A 282 7.86 16.06 -3.87
C ALA A 282 6.41 16.35 -4.32
N ILE A 283 5.47 15.43 -4.09
CA ILE A 283 4.04 15.63 -4.36
C ILE A 283 3.38 16.46 -3.22
N SER A 284 4.13 16.75 -2.18
CA SER A 284 3.67 17.34 -0.92
C SER A 284 3.47 18.84 -0.97
#